data_001e9d34de9934ad31ed0ea3a74feccc
#
_entry.id   001e9d34de9934ad31ed0ea3a74feccc
#
_cell.length_a   1.000
_cell.length_b   1.000
_cell.length_c   1.000
_cell.angle_alpha   90.00
_cell.angle_beta   90.00
_cell.angle_gamma   90.00
#
_symmetry.space_group_name_H-M   'P 1'
#
loop_
_entity.id
_entity.type
_entity.pdbx_description
1 polymer ?
#
loop_
_entity_poly.entity_id
_entity_poly.type
_entity_poly.pdbx_seq_one_letter_code
_entity_poly.pdbx_strand_id
1 'polypeptide(L)'
;MGKNDRKRLPIGISNFKEIIENDYYYVDKTNFIENILEEGFKVELFTRPRRFGKTLNISMLNYFFNIENKEENRKLFENLNISKSKYFEKQGNYPVISISFRNYGEKDWENGFKIIKQIIGDLYTEHKFLIEKMDEIEIEKFNSIRRESDKG
;
A
#
# COMPACT_ATOMS: atom_id res chain seq x y z
N MET A 1 -16.03 37.38 8.81
CA MET A 1 -16.34 36.52 7.66
C MET A 1 -15.77 35.14 7.96
N GLY A 2 -16.62 34.16 8.35
CA GLY A 2 -16.16 32.82 8.72
C GLY A 2 -15.61 32.11 7.50
N LYS A 3 -14.34 31.65 7.59
CA LYS A 3 -13.80 30.68 6.63
C LYS A 3 -14.72 29.46 6.63
N ASN A 4 -15.20 29.09 5.46
CA ASN A 4 -16.02 27.91 5.25
C ASN A 4 -15.14 26.70 5.56
N ASP A 5 -15.25 26.15 6.76
CA ASP A 5 -14.39 25.09 7.34
C ASP A 5 -14.75 23.68 6.78
N ARG A 6 -15.27 23.66 5.54
CA ARG A 6 -15.63 22.39 4.89
C ARG A 6 -14.41 21.78 4.22
N LYS A 7 -14.00 20.61 4.70
CA LYS A 7 -12.97 19.80 4.05
C LYS A 7 -13.34 19.49 2.61
N ARG A 8 -12.36 19.52 1.70
CA ARG A 8 -12.54 19.18 0.29
C ARG A 8 -12.81 17.69 0.13
N LEU A 9 -13.68 17.32 -0.81
CA LEU A 9 -13.92 15.91 -1.14
C LEU A 9 -12.76 15.35 -1.97
N PRO A 10 -12.26 14.13 -1.67
CA PRO A 10 -11.15 13.48 -2.38
C PRO A 10 -11.61 12.84 -3.70
N ILE A 11 -12.13 13.64 -4.64
CA ILE A 11 -12.65 13.14 -5.91
C ILE A 11 -11.50 12.60 -6.77
N GLY A 12 -11.54 11.29 -7.08
CA GLY A 12 -10.51 10.63 -7.89
C GLY A 12 -9.25 10.23 -7.12
N ILE A 13 -9.10 10.62 -5.86
CA ILE A 13 -7.94 10.28 -5.02
C ILE A 13 -8.17 8.91 -4.38
N SER A 14 -7.20 8.03 -4.49
CA SER A 14 -7.21 6.69 -3.90
C SER A 14 -5.97 6.37 -3.05
N ASN A 15 -5.08 7.36 -2.87
CA ASN A 15 -3.93 7.26 -1.99
C ASN A 15 -4.32 7.78 -0.61
N PHE A 16 -4.16 6.92 0.41
CA PHE A 16 -4.54 7.25 1.79
C PHE A 16 -3.70 8.39 2.37
N LYS A 17 -2.38 8.36 2.17
CA LYS A 17 -1.46 9.40 2.65
C LYS A 17 -1.85 10.77 2.09
N GLU A 18 -2.11 10.85 0.79
CA GLU A 18 -2.54 12.09 0.13
C GLU A 18 -3.83 12.66 0.73
N ILE A 19 -4.78 11.80 1.07
CA ILE A 19 -6.05 12.22 1.69
C ILE A 19 -5.83 12.81 3.07
N ILE A 20 -5.00 12.17 3.90
CA ILE A 20 -4.75 12.60 5.28
C ILE A 20 -3.90 13.87 5.32
N GLU A 21 -2.78 13.90 4.59
CA GLU A 21 -1.85 15.04 4.61
C GLU A 21 -2.45 16.32 4.04
N ASN A 22 -3.33 16.22 3.05
CA ASN A 22 -3.99 17.38 2.47
C ASN A 22 -5.34 17.73 3.11
N ASP A 23 -5.65 17.12 4.25
CA ASP A 23 -6.87 17.36 5.04
C ASP A 23 -8.17 17.26 4.22
N TYR A 24 -8.25 16.26 3.33
CA TYR A 24 -9.49 15.94 2.63
C TYR A 24 -10.53 15.33 3.58
N TYR A 25 -11.80 15.39 3.18
CA TYR A 25 -12.85 14.69 3.90
C TYR A 25 -12.61 13.17 3.84
N TYR A 26 -12.37 12.57 4.97
CA TYR A 26 -12.15 11.13 5.12
C TYR A 26 -13.16 10.53 6.10
N VAL A 27 -13.86 9.48 5.66
CA VAL A 27 -14.67 8.65 6.56
C VAL A 27 -13.75 7.59 7.13
N ASP A 28 -13.50 7.68 8.43
CA ASP A 28 -12.59 6.75 9.11
C ASP A 28 -13.10 5.30 9.03
N LYS A 29 -12.32 4.47 8.39
CA LYS A 29 -12.54 3.02 8.23
C LYS A 29 -11.40 2.20 8.83
N THR A 30 -10.59 2.79 9.70
CA THR A 30 -9.42 2.11 10.28
C THR A 30 -9.79 0.94 11.20
N ASN A 31 -11.03 0.84 11.67
CA ASN A 31 -11.55 -0.37 12.34
C ASN A 31 -11.42 -1.62 11.45
N PHE A 32 -11.33 -1.45 10.14
CA PHE A 32 -11.05 -2.54 9.21
C PHE A 32 -9.71 -3.23 9.48
N ILE A 33 -8.71 -2.48 9.94
CA ILE A 33 -7.40 -3.01 10.35
C ILE A 33 -7.56 -3.91 11.58
N GLU A 34 -8.38 -3.50 12.55
CA GLU A 34 -8.66 -4.31 13.74
C GLU A 34 -9.30 -5.64 13.36
N ASN A 35 -10.33 -5.60 12.51
CA ASN A 35 -11.02 -6.81 12.07
C ASN A 35 -10.05 -7.81 11.42
N ILE A 36 -9.17 -7.34 10.53
CA ILE A 36 -8.14 -8.19 9.89
C ILE A 36 -7.22 -8.83 10.94
N LEU A 37 -6.80 -8.05 11.93
CA LEU A 37 -5.89 -8.55 12.97
C LEU A 37 -6.58 -9.47 13.98
N GLU A 38 -7.87 -9.27 14.24
CA GLU A 38 -8.66 -10.12 15.15
C GLU A 38 -8.99 -11.46 14.51
N GLU A 39 -9.43 -11.45 13.26
CA GLU A 39 -9.83 -12.67 12.55
C GLU A 39 -8.63 -13.54 12.20
N GLY A 40 -7.47 -12.94 11.94
CA GLY A 40 -6.20 -13.66 11.74
C GLY A 40 -6.18 -14.61 10.54
N PHE A 41 -7.04 -14.38 9.54
CA PHE A 41 -7.10 -15.20 8.35
C PHE A 41 -5.81 -15.09 7.53
N LYS A 42 -5.39 -16.19 6.92
CA LYS A 42 -4.26 -16.21 5.99
C LYS A 42 -4.58 -15.55 4.65
N VAL A 43 -5.83 -15.56 4.25
CA VAL A 43 -6.33 -15.00 2.99
C VAL A 43 -7.66 -14.33 3.25
N GLU A 44 -7.77 -13.09 2.83
CA GLU A 44 -9.03 -12.35 2.84
C GLU A 44 -9.38 -11.83 1.46
N LEU A 45 -10.64 -12.02 1.06
CA LEU A 45 -11.17 -11.57 -0.21
C LEU A 45 -12.23 -10.50 -0.02
N PHE A 46 -11.92 -9.26 -0.45
CA PHE A 46 -12.85 -8.14 -0.40
C PHE A 46 -13.51 -7.89 -1.74
N THR A 47 -14.72 -8.41 -1.89
CA THR A 47 -15.55 -8.16 -3.07
C THR A 47 -16.47 -6.97 -2.83
N ARG A 48 -16.23 -5.87 -3.54
CA ARG A 48 -17.07 -4.66 -3.50
C ARG A 48 -17.23 -4.10 -4.91
N PRO A 49 -18.34 -3.47 -5.24
CA PRO A 49 -18.52 -2.80 -6.53
C PRO A 49 -17.43 -1.75 -6.81
N ARG A 50 -17.35 -1.26 -8.04
CA ARG A 50 -16.47 -0.14 -8.39
C ARG A 50 -16.84 1.09 -7.56
N ARG A 51 -15.86 1.94 -7.22
CA ARG A 51 -15.99 3.20 -6.45
C ARG A 51 -16.36 3.03 -4.96
N PHE A 52 -16.28 1.83 -4.39
CA PHE A 52 -16.50 1.56 -2.97
C PHE A 52 -15.20 1.61 -2.11
N GLY A 53 -14.19 2.34 -2.58
CA GLY A 53 -12.98 2.61 -1.79
C GLY A 53 -12.01 1.43 -1.64
N LYS A 54 -12.10 0.35 -2.45
CA LYS A 54 -11.18 -0.80 -2.36
C LYS A 54 -9.71 -0.38 -2.42
N THR A 55 -9.34 0.40 -3.43
CA THR A 55 -7.96 0.86 -3.61
C THR A 55 -7.50 1.75 -2.45
N LEU A 56 -8.38 2.59 -1.93
CA LEU A 56 -8.09 3.44 -0.78
C LEU A 56 -7.84 2.59 0.48
N ASN A 57 -8.67 1.56 0.73
CA ASN A 57 -8.47 0.68 1.87
C ASN A 57 -7.18 -0.14 1.75
N ILE A 58 -6.83 -0.62 0.55
CA ILE A 58 -5.55 -1.29 0.30
C ILE A 58 -4.38 -0.33 0.54
N SER A 59 -4.49 0.92 0.07
CA SER A 59 -3.49 1.95 0.35
C SER A 59 -3.34 2.22 1.85
N MET A 60 -4.45 2.31 2.59
CA MET A 60 -4.46 2.46 4.05
C MET A 60 -3.75 1.29 4.74
N LEU A 61 -4.05 0.04 4.36
CA LEU A 61 -3.40 -1.15 4.90
C LEU A 61 -1.89 -1.15 4.62
N ASN A 62 -1.49 -0.76 3.40
CA ASN A 62 -0.09 -0.64 3.04
C ASN A 62 0.64 0.34 3.98
N TYR A 63 0.14 1.56 4.14
CA TYR A 63 0.75 2.55 5.05
C TYR A 63 0.72 2.11 6.51
N PHE A 64 -0.29 1.34 6.93
CA PHE A 64 -0.36 0.87 8.31
C PHE A 64 0.67 -0.23 8.60
N PHE A 65 0.78 -1.22 7.75
CA PHE A 65 1.61 -2.39 8.04
C PHE A 65 3.06 -2.23 7.63
N ASN A 66 3.36 -1.43 6.60
CA ASN A 66 4.69 -1.35 6.01
C ASN A 66 5.76 -0.87 7.00
N ILE A 67 6.85 -1.65 7.10
CA ILE A 67 8.01 -1.34 7.94
C ILE A 67 8.80 -0.13 7.43
N GLU A 68 8.72 0.15 6.13
CA GLU A 68 9.36 1.31 5.56
C GLU A 68 8.65 2.59 5.97
N ASN A 69 9.43 3.62 6.27
CA ASN A 69 8.93 4.92 6.72
C ASN A 69 7.96 4.85 7.92
N LYS A 70 8.19 3.87 8.81
CA LYS A 70 7.33 3.55 9.95
C LYS A 70 6.88 4.79 10.73
N GLU A 71 7.82 5.63 11.13
CA GLU A 71 7.54 6.81 11.98
C GLU A 71 6.73 7.89 11.23
N GLU A 72 6.99 8.06 9.94
CA GLU A 72 6.23 8.98 9.10
C GLU A 72 4.81 8.47 8.88
N ASN A 73 4.69 7.20 8.52
CA ASN A 73 3.40 6.56 8.29
C ASN A 73 2.54 6.52 9.57
N ARG A 74 3.14 6.36 10.75
CA ARG A 74 2.45 6.36 12.03
C ARG A 74 1.62 7.63 12.25
N LYS A 75 2.15 8.79 11.86
CA LYS A 75 1.47 10.09 12.00
C LYS A 75 0.15 10.16 11.24
N LEU A 76 0.02 9.41 10.15
CA LEU A 76 -1.21 9.37 9.35
C LEU A 76 -2.40 8.80 10.13
N PHE A 77 -2.15 8.03 11.18
CA PHE A 77 -3.16 7.30 11.93
C PHE A 77 -3.45 7.88 13.32
N GLU A 78 -2.66 8.85 13.81
CA GLU A 78 -2.75 9.37 15.19
C GLU A 78 -4.13 9.93 15.56
N ASN A 79 -4.85 10.50 14.59
CA ASN A 79 -6.17 11.08 14.80
C ASN A 79 -7.32 10.17 14.35
N LEU A 80 -7.04 8.90 14.05
CA LEU A 80 -8.02 7.93 13.58
C LEU A 80 -8.35 6.89 14.67
N ASN A 81 -9.45 6.16 14.50
CA ASN A 81 -9.92 5.22 15.49
C ASN A 81 -8.89 4.16 15.88
N ILE A 82 -8.10 3.66 14.91
CA ILE A 82 -7.08 2.65 15.15
C ILE A 82 -6.00 3.10 16.16
N SER A 83 -5.77 4.40 16.31
CA SER A 83 -4.77 4.91 17.26
C SER A 83 -5.14 4.60 18.73
N LYS A 84 -6.41 4.37 19.01
CA LYS A 84 -6.93 4.02 20.34
C LYS A 84 -6.96 2.51 20.59
N SER A 85 -6.65 1.72 19.57
CA SER A 85 -6.69 0.27 19.62
C SER A 85 -5.38 -0.32 20.15
N LYS A 86 -5.48 -1.47 20.85
CA LYS A 86 -4.32 -2.30 21.21
C LYS A 86 -3.50 -2.73 20.00
N TYR A 87 -4.12 -2.78 18.82
CA TYR A 87 -3.46 -3.17 17.57
C TYR A 87 -2.61 -2.07 16.95
N PHE A 88 -2.65 -0.84 17.50
CA PHE A 88 -1.82 0.24 17.00
C PHE A 88 -0.32 -0.02 17.18
N GLU A 89 0.07 -0.87 18.12
CA GLU A 89 1.45 -1.35 18.29
C GLU A 89 1.97 -2.17 17.09
N LYS A 90 1.07 -2.76 16.29
CA LYS A 90 1.42 -3.53 15.09
C LYS A 90 1.77 -2.66 13.89
N GLN A 91 1.54 -1.33 13.98
CA GLN A 91 1.83 -0.40 12.91
C GLN A 91 3.33 -0.43 12.56
N GLY A 92 3.64 -0.53 11.26
CA GLY A 92 5.00 -0.47 10.74
C GLY A 92 5.89 -1.66 11.14
N ASN A 93 5.32 -2.84 11.34
CA ASN A 93 6.07 -4.01 11.79
C ASN A 93 6.25 -5.10 10.72
N TYR A 94 5.72 -4.89 9.51
CA TYR A 94 5.70 -5.92 8.47
C TYR A 94 6.32 -5.43 7.17
N PRO A 95 7.10 -6.24 6.46
CA PRO A 95 7.39 -6.00 5.06
C PRO A 95 6.09 -6.22 4.26
N VAL A 96 5.68 -5.24 3.46
CA VAL A 96 4.42 -5.30 2.70
C VAL A 96 4.72 -5.34 1.22
N ILE A 97 4.18 -6.34 0.53
CA ILE A 97 4.18 -6.41 -0.93
C ILE A 97 2.81 -5.99 -1.43
N SER A 98 2.74 -4.87 -2.15
CA SER A 98 1.50 -4.35 -2.72
C SER A 98 1.55 -4.40 -4.24
N ILE A 99 0.63 -5.16 -4.84
CA ILE A 99 0.56 -5.32 -6.30
C ILE A 99 -0.78 -4.80 -6.79
N SER A 100 -0.75 -3.97 -7.83
CA SER A 100 -1.96 -3.49 -8.50
C SER A 100 -1.96 -3.91 -9.97
N PHE A 101 -3.04 -4.58 -10.38
CA PHE A 101 -3.28 -4.93 -11.78
C PHE A 101 -4.20 -3.93 -12.49
N ARG A 102 -4.31 -2.70 -12.00
CA ARG A 102 -5.30 -1.71 -12.44
C ARG A 102 -5.15 -1.28 -13.90
N ASN A 103 -3.94 -1.26 -14.41
CA ASN A 103 -3.61 -0.74 -15.76
C ASN A 103 -3.44 -1.85 -16.80
N TYR A 104 -3.85 -3.07 -16.49
CA TYR A 104 -3.80 -4.21 -17.40
C TYR A 104 -5.01 -4.18 -18.35
N GLY A 105 -4.97 -3.28 -19.31
CA GLY A 105 -5.93 -3.21 -20.42
C GLY A 105 -5.34 -3.68 -21.74
N GLU A 106 -4.12 -4.19 -21.73
CA GLU A 106 -3.45 -4.65 -22.93
C GLU A 106 -4.13 -5.91 -23.47
N LYS A 107 -4.46 -5.89 -24.76
CA LYS A 107 -5.11 -7.01 -25.46
C LYS A 107 -4.11 -8.06 -25.92
N ASP A 108 -2.82 -7.77 -25.78
CA ASP A 108 -1.70 -8.54 -26.30
C ASP A 108 -0.90 -9.14 -25.14
N TRP A 109 -0.63 -10.45 -25.24
CA TRP A 109 0.15 -11.19 -24.25
C TRP A 109 1.57 -10.63 -24.06
N GLU A 110 2.24 -10.24 -25.15
CA GLU A 110 3.63 -9.77 -25.08
C GLU A 110 3.74 -8.49 -24.25
N ASN A 111 2.84 -7.54 -24.48
CA ASN A 111 2.78 -6.30 -23.70
C ASN A 111 2.32 -6.56 -22.24
N GLY A 112 1.36 -7.45 -22.05
CA GLY A 112 0.95 -7.86 -20.69
C GLY A 112 2.11 -8.48 -19.90
N PHE A 113 2.92 -9.32 -20.54
CA PHE A 113 4.07 -9.95 -19.90
C PHE A 113 5.18 -8.95 -19.55
N LYS A 114 5.44 -7.95 -20.42
CA LYS A 114 6.38 -6.85 -20.12
C LYS A 114 5.95 -6.08 -18.88
N ILE A 115 4.66 -5.74 -18.77
CA ILE A 115 4.14 -5.01 -17.61
C ILE A 115 4.30 -5.86 -16.33
N ILE A 116 4.04 -7.16 -16.37
CA ILE A 116 4.26 -8.05 -15.21
C ILE A 116 5.73 -8.02 -14.79
N LYS A 117 6.65 -8.13 -15.74
CA LYS A 117 8.09 -8.03 -15.45
C LYS A 117 8.45 -6.71 -14.79
N GLN A 118 7.92 -5.60 -15.31
CA GLN A 118 8.15 -4.28 -14.74
C GLN A 118 7.66 -4.18 -13.30
N ILE A 119 6.45 -4.65 -13.01
CA ILE A 119 5.92 -4.67 -11.63
C ILE A 119 6.80 -5.47 -10.69
N ILE A 120 7.28 -6.63 -11.13
CA ILE A 120 8.19 -7.44 -10.32
C ILE A 120 9.49 -6.69 -10.07
N GLY A 121 10.08 -6.04 -11.10
CA GLY A 121 11.29 -5.25 -10.96
C GLY A 121 11.13 -4.04 -10.02
N ASP A 122 9.99 -3.37 -10.10
CA ASP A 122 9.64 -2.25 -9.21
C ASP A 122 9.54 -2.74 -7.76
N LEU A 123 8.90 -3.90 -7.51
CA LEU A 123 8.85 -4.53 -6.18
C LEU A 123 10.24 -4.84 -5.63
N TYR A 124 11.13 -5.39 -6.45
CA TYR A 124 12.52 -5.64 -6.05
C TYR A 124 13.27 -4.33 -5.77
N THR A 125 12.94 -3.28 -6.46
CA THR A 125 13.53 -1.95 -6.24
C THR A 125 13.04 -1.31 -4.96
N GLU A 126 11.76 -1.42 -4.65
CA GLU A 126 11.18 -0.98 -3.37
C GLU A 126 11.81 -1.72 -2.18
N HIS A 127 12.05 -3.03 -2.31
CA HIS A 127 12.55 -3.87 -1.22
C HIS A 127 14.09 -4.00 -1.18
N LYS A 128 14.81 -3.03 -1.72
CA LYS A 128 16.29 -3.00 -1.71
C LYS A 128 16.93 -3.13 -0.32
N PHE A 129 16.25 -2.71 0.71
CA PHE A 129 16.72 -2.81 2.09
C PHE A 129 16.97 -4.27 2.55
N LEU A 130 16.37 -5.24 1.87
CA LEU A 130 16.58 -6.66 2.15
C LEU A 130 17.99 -7.14 1.77
N ILE A 131 18.68 -6.46 0.82
CA ILE A 131 20.02 -6.82 0.34
C ILE A 131 21.03 -6.87 1.49
N GLU A 132 20.88 -6.05 2.51
CA GLU A 132 21.76 -6.02 3.68
C GLU A 132 21.77 -7.34 4.48
N LYS A 133 20.74 -8.17 4.28
CA LYS A 133 20.55 -9.46 4.98
C LYS A 133 20.73 -10.67 4.08
N MET A 134 21.11 -10.47 2.83
CA MET A 134 21.26 -11.51 1.81
C MET A 134 22.71 -11.93 1.67
N ASP A 135 22.92 -13.18 1.29
CA ASP A 135 24.23 -13.66 0.86
C ASP A 135 24.56 -13.23 -0.60
N GLU A 136 25.81 -13.49 -1.03
CA GLU A 136 26.28 -13.05 -2.38
C GLU A 136 25.45 -13.67 -3.51
N ILE A 137 25.01 -14.92 -3.38
CA ILE A 137 24.21 -15.62 -4.41
C ILE A 137 22.80 -15.03 -4.46
N GLU A 138 22.21 -14.75 -3.31
CA GLU A 138 20.90 -14.10 -3.22
C GLU A 138 20.93 -12.70 -3.79
N ILE A 139 21.99 -11.92 -3.53
CA ILE A 139 22.20 -10.57 -4.07
C ILE A 139 22.30 -10.62 -5.60
N GLU A 140 23.07 -11.56 -6.14
CA GLU A 140 23.21 -11.72 -7.60
C GLU A 140 21.85 -12.03 -8.25
N LYS A 141 21.09 -12.98 -7.70
CA LYS A 141 19.75 -13.34 -8.15
C LYS A 141 18.78 -12.16 -8.03
N PHE A 142 18.78 -11.46 -6.92
CA PHE A 142 17.96 -10.27 -6.69
C PHE A 142 18.23 -9.20 -7.76
N ASN A 143 19.50 -8.91 -8.01
CA ASN A 143 19.91 -7.92 -9.00
C ASN A 143 19.62 -8.37 -10.45
N SER A 144 19.68 -9.67 -10.76
CA SER A 144 19.35 -10.18 -12.10
C SER A 144 17.87 -9.95 -12.42
N ILE A 145 16.96 -10.26 -11.48
CA ILE A 145 15.52 -10.05 -11.67
C ILE A 145 15.21 -8.56 -11.87
N ARG A 146 15.85 -7.69 -11.10
CA ARG A 146 15.67 -6.24 -11.23
C ARG A 146 16.14 -5.70 -12.57
N ARG A 147 17.27 -6.21 -13.12
CA ARG A 147 17.80 -5.80 -14.42
C ARG A 147 17.00 -6.33 -15.61
N GLU A 148 16.37 -7.49 -15.47
CA GLU A 148 15.51 -8.03 -16.53
C GLU A 148 14.24 -7.21 -16.72
N SER A 149 13.75 -6.55 -15.67
CA SER A 149 12.60 -5.67 -15.76
C SER A 149 12.88 -4.37 -16.53
N ASP A 150 14.15 -3.89 -16.51
CA ASP A 150 14.56 -2.66 -17.19
C ASP A 150 14.78 -2.86 -18.70
N LYS A 151 14.76 -4.12 -19.20
CA LYS A 151 15.01 -4.48 -20.60
C LYS A 151 13.73 -4.72 -21.43
N GLY A 152 12.56 -4.35 -20.91
CA GLY A 152 11.25 -4.58 -21.52
C GLY A 152 10.78 -3.54 -22.55
#